data_aac7041402c68fe86249b5e439a6e9b1
#
_entry.id   aac7041402c68fe86249b5e439a6e9b1
#
_cell.length_a   1.000
_cell.length_b   1.000
_cell.length_c   1.000
_cell.angle_alpha   90.00
_cell.angle_beta   90.00
_cell.angle_gamma   90.00
#
_symmetry.space_group_name_H-M   'P 1'
#
loop_
_entity.id
_entity.type
_entity.pdbx_description
1 polymer ?
#
loop_
_entity_poly.entity_id
_entity_poly.type
_entity_poly.pdbx_seq_one_letter_code
_entity_poly.pdbx_strand_id
1 'polypeptide(L)'
;MGEQVRQQRVPVIGDGPGVWSWVHIEDAAAATVMALEGRPGSYNIVDTDPAPQRVWLPAFAHAVGAPAPSRMTEEAALAAFGPDTVYYATRLRGASNEKAKRELNFQPRPLEWLD
;
A
#
# COMPACT_ATOMS: atom_id res chain seq x y z
N MET A 1 -11.54 2.86 -2.30
CA MET A 1 -11.17 1.45 -2.09
C MET A 1 -12.04 0.74 -1.05
N GLY A 2 -12.38 1.38 0.04
CA GLY A 2 -13.16 0.74 1.11
C GLY A 2 -14.45 0.07 0.64
N GLU A 3 -15.21 0.75 -0.23
CA GLU A 3 -16.47 0.19 -0.73
C GLU A 3 -16.26 -1.04 -1.63
N GLN A 4 -15.26 -0.99 -2.51
CA GLN A 4 -14.93 -2.15 -3.35
C GLN A 4 -14.52 -3.36 -2.50
N VAL A 5 -13.80 -3.13 -1.42
CA VAL A 5 -13.40 -4.18 -0.49
C VAL A 5 -14.61 -4.75 0.25
N ARG A 6 -15.54 -3.90 0.71
CA ARG A 6 -16.79 -4.35 1.34
C ARG A 6 -17.63 -5.23 0.41
N GLN A 7 -17.60 -4.93 -0.89
CA GLN A 7 -18.32 -5.69 -1.92
C GLN A 7 -17.51 -6.89 -2.44
N GLN A 8 -16.37 -7.17 -1.84
CA GLN A 8 -15.46 -8.26 -2.24
C GLN A 8 -15.03 -8.19 -3.70
N ARG A 9 -14.86 -6.98 -4.23
CA ARG A 9 -14.40 -6.76 -5.60
C ARG A 9 -12.87 -6.69 -5.73
N VAL A 10 -12.15 -6.73 -4.61
CA VAL A 10 -10.70 -6.67 -4.59
C VAL A 10 -10.19 -8.00 -4.02
N PRO A 11 -9.82 -8.96 -4.86
CA PRO A 11 -9.34 -10.25 -4.39
C PRO A 11 -7.85 -10.23 -4.08
N VAL A 12 -7.42 -11.19 -3.25
CA VAL A 12 -6.00 -11.55 -3.15
C VAL A 12 -5.66 -12.37 -4.39
N ILE A 13 -4.71 -11.91 -5.20
CA ILE A 13 -4.35 -12.54 -6.47
C ILE A 13 -3.12 -13.44 -6.27
N GLY A 14 -3.26 -14.71 -6.63
CA GLY A 14 -2.23 -15.72 -6.41
C GLY A 14 -1.91 -15.82 -4.93
N ASP A 15 -0.63 -15.83 -4.58
CA ASP A 15 -0.18 -15.81 -3.19
C ASP A 15 -0.15 -14.40 -2.59
N GLY A 16 -0.58 -13.39 -3.35
CA GLY A 16 -0.58 -12.00 -2.93
C GLY A 16 0.81 -11.46 -2.54
N PRO A 17 1.86 -11.70 -3.37
CA PRO A 17 3.22 -11.32 -2.99
C PRO A 17 3.57 -9.86 -3.25
N GLY A 18 2.75 -9.14 -3.99
CA GLY A 18 3.00 -7.73 -4.30
C GLY A 18 3.05 -6.89 -3.03
N VAL A 19 4.15 -6.18 -2.82
CA VAL A 19 4.39 -5.37 -1.61
C VAL A 19 3.97 -3.94 -1.88
N TRP A 20 3.07 -3.43 -1.04
CA TRP A 20 2.52 -2.09 -1.17
C TRP A 20 3.03 -1.21 -0.04
N SER A 21 3.33 0.04 -0.39
CA SER A 21 3.66 1.08 0.57
C SER A 21 2.50 2.06 0.68
N TRP A 22 2.23 2.49 1.89
CA TRP A 22 1.12 3.39 2.21
C TRP A 22 1.65 4.62 2.91
N VAL A 23 0.84 5.66 3.04
CA VAL A 23 1.15 6.81 3.87
C VAL A 23 -0.15 7.45 4.33
N HIS A 24 -0.18 7.91 5.57
CA HIS A 24 -1.29 8.72 6.05
C HIS A 24 -1.23 10.10 5.39
N ILE A 25 -2.37 10.62 4.96
CA ILE A 25 -2.43 11.87 4.20
C ILE A 25 -1.82 13.05 4.97
N GLU A 26 -1.99 13.10 6.28
CA GLU A 26 -1.39 14.15 7.10
C GLU A 26 0.13 14.04 7.15
N ASP A 27 0.67 12.82 7.14
CA ASP A 27 2.13 12.61 7.10
C ASP A 27 2.69 13.00 5.74
N ALA A 28 1.97 12.72 4.66
CA ALA A 28 2.35 13.17 3.33
C ALA A 28 2.35 14.70 3.24
N ALA A 29 1.36 15.35 3.83
CA ALA A 29 1.30 16.82 3.88
C ALA A 29 2.47 17.39 4.69
N ALA A 30 2.78 16.80 5.85
CA ALA A 30 3.91 17.22 6.67
C ALA A 30 5.24 17.08 5.92
N ALA A 31 5.42 15.97 5.20
CA ALA A 31 6.63 15.75 4.38
C ALA A 31 6.76 16.81 3.30
N THR A 32 5.65 17.22 2.69
CA THR A 32 5.62 18.27 1.67
C THR A 32 6.14 19.60 2.25
N VAL A 33 5.70 19.96 3.45
CA VAL A 33 6.19 21.17 4.14
C VAL A 33 7.68 21.06 4.44
N MET A 34 8.13 19.91 4.96
CA MET A 34 9.55 19.68 5.26
C MET A 34 10.42 19.78 4.01
N ALA A 35 9.90 19.34 2.87
CA ALA A 35 10.64 19.38 1.61
C ALA A 35 10.92 20.80 1.10
N LEU A 36 10.13 21.80 1.52
CA LEU A 36 10.35 23.19 1.11
C LEU A 36 11.71 23.72 1.54
N GLU A 37 12.24 23.25 2.66
CA GLU A 37 13.56 23.64 3.17
C GLU A 37 14.58 22.52 3.10
N GLY A 38 14.18 21.38 2.54
CA GLY A 38 15.04 20.21 2.41
C GLY A 38 15.96 20.28 1.20
N ARG A 39 16.82 19.28 1.10
CA ARG A 39 17.69 19.15 -0.08
C ARG A 39 16.87 18.82 -1.32
N PRO A 40 17.19 19.40 -2.48
CA PRO A 40 16.53 19.00 -3.73
C PRO A 40 16.79 17.51 -4.03
N GLY A 41 15.80 16.86 -4.62
CA GLY A 41 15.90 15.47 -4.99
C GLY A 41 14.56 14.77 -4.94
N SER A 42 14.59 13.46 -5.17
CA SER A 42 13.40 12.62 -5.10
C SER A 42 13.36 11.89 -3.76
N TYR A 43 12.18 11.84 -3.18
CA TYR A 43 11.94 11.19 -1.89
C TYR A 43 10.73 10.28 -1.99
N ASN A 44 10.84 9.07 -1.46
CA ASN A 44 9.69 8.19 -1.30
C ASN A 44 8.98 8.53 0.01
N ILE A 45 7.76 9.05 -0.09
CA ILE A 45 6.98 9.44 1.07
C ILE A 45 5.96 8.34 1.36
N VAL A 46 6.41 7.37 2.10
CA VAL A 46 5.65 6.16 2.43
C VAL A 46 5.87 5.80 3.89
N ASP A 47 5.02 4.91 4.41
CA ASP A 47 5.18 4.40 5.77
C ASP A 47 6.43 3.51 5.90
N THR A 48 6.76 3.13 7.11
CA THR A 48 7.98 2.35 7.40
C THR A 48 7.80 0.85 7.15
N ASP A 49 6.56 0.36 7.12
CA ASP A 49 6.26 -1.07 7.10
C ASP A 49 5.48 -1.48 5.84
N PRO A 50 6.12 -1.50 4.66
CA PRO A 50 5.45 -1.99 3.46
C PRO A 50 5.06 -3.45 3.65
N ALA A 51 3.89 -3.82 3.14
CA ALA A 51 3.33 -5.16 3.37
C ALA A 51 2.85 -5.80 2.07
N PRO A 52 2.97 -7.13 1.93
CA PRO A 52 2.43 -7.82 0.77
C PRO A 52 0.89 -7.85 0.81
N GLN A 53 0.28 -7.96 -0.37
CA GLN A 53 -1.17 -7.95 -0.52
C GLN A 53 -1.85 -9.00 0.38
N ARG A 54 -1.27 -10.18 0.51
CA ARG A 54 -1.83 -11.24 1.37
C ARG A 54 -1.91 -10.84 2.85
N VAL A 55 -1.17 -9.82 3.25
CA VAL A 55 -1.16 -9.29 4.62
C VAL A 55 -2.03 -8.04 4.74
N TRP A 56 -1.80 -7.03 3.89
CA TRP A 56 -2.50 -5.77 4.06
C TRP A 56 -3.97 -5.82 3.65
N LEU A 57 -4.31 -6.59 2.62
CA LEU A 57 -5.70 -6.60 2.14
C LEU A 57 -6.67 -7.22 3.16
N PRO A 58 -6.37 -8.37 3.78
CA PRO A 58 -7.22 -8.88 4.86
C PRO A 58 -7.32 -7.93 6.06
N ALA A 59 -6.21 -7.30 6.45
CA ALA A 59 -6.20 -6.33 7.54
C ALA A 59 -7.06 -5.11 7.23
N PHE A 60 -6.95 -4.58 6.01
CA PHE A 60 -7.76 -3.46 5.56
C PHE A 60 -9.24 -3.83 5.50
N ALA A 61 -9.57 -5.02 4.98
CA ALA A 61 -10.94 -5.52 4.95
C ALA A 61 -11.54 -5.57 6.35
N HIS A 62 -10.80 -6.09 7.32
CA HIS A 62 -11.23 -6.12 8.72
C HIS A 62 -11.47 -4.70 9.26
N ALA A 63 -10.56 -3.78 8.98
CA ALA A 63 -10.64 -2.40 9.46
C ALA A 63 -11.86 -1.65 8.93
N VAL A 64 -12.31 -1.95 7.70
CA VAL A 64 -13.50 -1.31 7.11
C VAL A 64 -14.79 -2.10 7.33
N GLY A 65 -14.73 -3.15 8.14
CA GLY A 65 -15.91 -3.97 8.45
C GLY A 65 -16.36 -4.86 7.30
N ALA A 66 -15.44 -5.24 6.41
CA ALA A 66 -15.73 -6.06 5.25
C ALA A 66 -15.51 -7.55 5.56
N PRO A 67 -16.15 -8.47 4.80
CA PRO A 67 -15.78 -9.87 4.84
C PRO A 67 -14.34 -10.07 4.38
N ALA A 68 -13.75 -11.23 4.72
CA ALA A 68 -12.43 -11.59 4.23
C ALA A 68 -12.40 -11.52 2.69
N PRO A 69 -11.30 -11.00 2.09
CA PRO A 69 -11.22 -10.91 0.63
C PRO A 69 -11.25 -12.28 -0.01
N SER A 70 -11.87 -12.35 -1.19
CA SER A 70 -11.84 -13.56 -2.00
C SER A 70 -10.42 -13.79 -2.53
N ARG A 71 -10.17 -15.00 -3.00
CA ARG A 71 -8.91 -15.34 -3.65
C ARG A 71 -9.14 -15.65 -5.12
N MET A 72 -8.16 -15.32 -5.94
CA MET A 72 -8.23 -15.51 -7.38
C MET A 72 -6.86 -15.91 -7.90
N THR A 73 -6.81 -16.81 -8.88
CA THR A 73 -5.55 -17.13 -9.55
C THR A 73 -5.07 -15.96 -10.39
N GLU A 74 -3.76 -15.90 -10.67
CA GLU A 74 -3.23 -14.88 -11.57
C GLU A 74 -3.87 -14.95 -12.95
N GLU A 75 -4.11 -16.15 -13.46
CA GLU A 75 -4.73 -16.37 -14.75
C GLU A 75 -6.16 -15.80 -14.81
N ALA A 76 -6.98 -16.11 -13.80
CA ALA A 76 -8.34 -15.59 -13.71
C ALA A 76 -8.35 -14.08 -13.53
N ALA A 77 -7.45 -13.53 -12.73
CA ALA A 77 -7.33 -12.10 -12.51
C ALA A 77 -6.88 -11.36 -13.76
N LEU A 78 -5.97 -11.95 -14.54
CA LEU A 78 -5.53 -11.37 -15.80
C LEU A 78 -6.69 -11.24 -16.78
N ALA A 79 -7.54 -12.25 -16.87
CA ALA A 79 -8.72 -12.22 -17.72
C ALA A 79 -9.78 -11.21 -17.24
N ALA A 80 -9.95 -11.08 -15.92
CA ALA A 80 -11.00 -10.22 -15.34
C ALA A 80 -10.58 -8.75 -15.24
N PHE A 81 -9.32 -8.46 -14.91
CA PHE A 81 -8.86 -7.12 -14.55
C PHE A 81 -7.73 -6.58 -15.44
N GLY A 82 -7.07 -7.42 -16.21
CA GLY A 82 -5.96 -7.02 -17.07
C GLY A 82 -4.59 -7.08 -16.38
N PRO A 83 -3.51 -6.80 -17.15
CA PRO A 83 -2.14 -7.02 -16.70
C PRO A 83 -1.68 -6.05 -15.59
N ASP A 84 -2.15 -4.82 -15.59
CA ASP A 84 -1.70 -3.82 -14.60
C ASP A 84 -2.14 -4.22 -13.19
N THR A 85 -3.39 -4.63 -13.03
CA THR A 85 -3.91 -5.07 -11.73
C THR A 85 -3.14 -6.28 -11.21
N VAL A 86 -2.85 -7.24 -12.07
CA VAL A 86 -2.06 -8.43 -11.71
C VAL A 86 -0.64 -8.04 -11.32
N TYR A 87 -0.02 -7.12 -12.05
CA TYR A 87 1.33 -6.64 -11.73
C TYR A 87 1.37 -6.01 -10.33
N TYR A 88 0.44 -5.12 -10.03
CA TYR A 88 0.40 -4.47 -8.71
C TYR A 88 0.17 -5.46 -7.56
N ALA A 89 -0.63 -6.47 -7.79
CA ALA A 89 -0.92 -7.47 -6.76
C ALA A 89 0.20 -8.49 -6.56
N THR A 90 1.03 -8.73 -7.57
CA THR A 90 1.99 -9.85 -7.56
C THR A 90 3.44 -9.44 -7.69
N ARG A 91 3.76 -8.27 -8.24
CA ARG A 91 5.14 -7.88 -8.57
C ARG A 91 5.59 -6.57 -7.99
N LEU A 92 4.71 -5.79 -7.42
CA LEU A 92 5.09 -4.52 -6.80
C LEU A 92 6.00 -4.78 -5.60
N ARG A 93 7.02 -3.95 -5.43
CA ARG A 93 8.07 -4.19 -4.43
C ARG A 93 8.01 -3.29 -3.21
N GLY A 94 7.11 -2.32 -3.20
CA GLY A 94 7.12 -1.30 -2.16
C GLY A 94 8.27 -0.31 -2.33
N ALA A 95 8.41 0.60 -1.38
CA ALA A 95 9.42 1.63 -1.41
C ALA A 95 10.03 1.84 -0.04
N SER A 96 11.29 2.30 0.01
CA SER A 96 11.97 2.65 1.24
C SER A 96 11.85 4.14 1.50
N ASN A 97 11.56 4.51 2.74
CA ASN A 97 11.50 5.90 3.18
C ASN A 97 12.78 6.36 3.91
N GLU A 98 13.84 5.56 3.88
CA GLU A 98 15.07 5.85 4.63
C GLU A 98 15.69 7.19 4.26
N LYS A 99 15.69 7.55 2.98
CA LYS A 99 16.20 8.84 2.53
C LYS A 99 15.37 10.00 3.10
N ALA A 100 14.05 9.88 3.08
CA ALA A 100 13.16 10.91 3.63
C ALA A 100 13.36 11.06 5.15
N LYS A 101 13.51 9.96 5.87
CA LYS A 101 13.81 10.00 7.31
C LYS A 101 15.11 10.71 7.58
N ARG A 102 16.15 10.38 6.84
CA ARG A 102 17.49 10.91 7.05
C ARG A 102 17.62 12.39 6.65
N GLU A 103 17.05 12.78 5.53
CA GLU A 103 17.26 14.10 4.95
C GLU A 103 16.13 15.10 5.24
N LEU A 104 14.90 14.64 5.47
CA LEU A 104 13.76 15.49 5.77
C LEU A 104 13.27 15.36 7.21
N ASN A 105 13.87 14.49 8.01
CA ASN A 105 13.36 14.18 9.35
C ASN A 105 11.91 13.67 9.31
N PHE A 106 11.57 12.94 8.26
CA PHE A 106 10.24 12.39 8.06
C PHE A 106 9.95 11.32 9.11
N GLN A 107 8.83 11.44 9.80
CA GLN A 107 8.44 10.53 10.89
C GLN A 107 6.99 10.08 10.67
N PRO A 108 6.76 9.09 9.77
CA PRO A 108 5.41 8.63 9.51
C PRO A 108 4.86 7.83 10.68
N ARG A 109 3.57 7.96 10.90
CA ARG A 109 2.86 7.14 11.88
C ARG A 109 2.68 5.72 11.33
N PRO A 110 2.60 4.71 12.20
CA PRO A 110 2.28 3.36 11.76
C PRO A 110 0.84 3.31 11.20
N LEU A 111 0.58 2.35 10.33
CA LEU A 111 -0.77 2.11 9.83
C LEU A 111 -1.57 1.35 10.90
N GLU A 112 -2.53 2.01 11.52
CA GLU A 112 -3.29 1.44 12.62
C GLU A 112 -4.09 0.21 12.22
N TRP A 113 -4.55 0.16 10.97
CA TRP A 113 -5.34 -0.95 10.46
C TRP A 113 -4.52 -2.17 10.05
N LEU A 114 -3.20 -2.06 10.03
CA LEU A 114 -2.33 -3.16 9.57
C LEU A 114 -2.01 -4.17 10.69
N ASP A 115 -2.19 -3.78 11.93
CA ASP A 115 -1.91 -4.61 13.10
C ASP A 115 -2.97 -5.68 13.36
#